data_e7f64d73ae414add7f91fa58b514128e
#
_entry.id   e7f64d73ae414add7f91fa58b514128e
#
_cell.length_a   1.000
_cell.length_b   1.000
_cell.length_c   1.000
_cell.angle_alpha   90.00
_cell.angle_beta   90.00
_cell.angle_gamma   90.00
#
_symmetry.space_group_name_H-M   'P 1'
#
loop_
_entity.id
_entity.type
_entity.pdbx_description
1 polymer ?
#
loop_
_entity_poly.entity_id
_entity_poly.type
_entity_poly.pdbx_seq_one_letter_code
_entity_poly.pdbx_strand_id
1 'polypeptide(L)'
;LNKPQSWLNCDRNYIIGFVELLKSKLESNLTGVYLHGSLAMESYFPPKSDMDFIIVTETGLDPEIARELNYSIARYAETRPTIGNIECSVITLETARTVPNEMPYELHYSDMWHQKILDDEMQYGVRKTDSDLPAHLMCVKRRGVCLYGREIDNVFGDVSWDNFKLAVLDDFNWIVEDENICGSPYYGVLNICRVLQIITENNEKYLSKYEGALWGIANLPCEHTPIIQKALEVYASAEPADGIIWDKSALLAFRDYAIERI
;
A
#
# COMPACT_ATOMS: atom_id res chain seq x y z
N LEU A 1 5.75 -22.82 1.29
CA LEU A 1 5.17 -21.48 1.29
C LEU A 1 3.65 -21.59 1.18
N ASN A 2 2.91 -20.83 2.00
CA ASN A 2 1.48 -20.69 1.86
C ASN A 2 1.19 -20.02 0.51
N LYS A 3 0.04 -20.35 -0.09
CA LYS A 3 -0.41 -19.66 -1.29
C LYS A 3 -1.05 -18.32 -0.88
N PRO A 4 -0.84 -17.24 -1.64
CA PRO A 4 -1.49 -15.97 -1.37
C PRO A 4 -3.01 -16.11 -1.50
N GLN A 5 -3.75 -15.30 -0.74
CA GLN A 5 -5.20 -15.23 -0.86
C GLN A 5 -5.58 -14.23 -1.96
N SER A 6 -6.61 -14.58 -2.72
CA SER A 6 -7.26 -13.72 -3.70
C SER A 6 -8.41 -12.95 -3.02
N TRP A 7 -8.69 -11.73 -3.46
CA TRP A 7 -9.80 -10.93 -2.96
C TRP A 7 -11.17 -11.61 -3.12
N LEU A 8 -11.29 -12.59 -4.02
CA LEU A 8 -12.50 -13.38 -4.21
C LEU A 8 -12.78 -14.36 -3.06
N ASN A 9 -11.75 -14.73 -2.31
CA ASN A 9 -11.78 -15.74 -1.27
C ASN A 9 -11.47 -15.20 0.14
N CYS A 10 -11.22 -13.89 0.28
CA CYS A 10 -11.03 -13.26 1.56
C CYS A 10 -12.33 -12.63 2.07
N ASP A 11 -12.28 -11.89 3.14
CA ASP A 11 -13.38 -11.24 3.87
C ASP A 11 -14.31 -10.38 3.00
N ARG A 12 -14.88 -10.97 1.95
CA ARG A 12 -15.68 -10.26 0.93
C ARG A 12 -16.84 -9.48 1.57
N ASN A 13 -17.49 -10.06 2.57
CA ASN A 13 -18.57 -9.37 3.27
C ASN A 13 -18.09 -8.13 4.03
N TYR A 14 -16.87 -8.19 4.56
CA TYR A 14 -16.24 -7.05 5.20
C TYR A 14 -15.93 -5.95 4.19
N ILE A 15 -15.37 -6.28 3.03
CA ILE A 15 -15.12 -5.32 1.95
C ILE A 15 -16.44 -4.69 1.47
N ILE A 16 -17.50 -5.48 1.26
CA ILE A 16 -18.83 -4.97 0.89
C ILE A 16 -19.37 -4.02 1.96
N GLY A 17 -19.27 -4.38 3.23
CA GLY A 17 -19.68 -3.52 4.34
C GLY A 17 -18.91 -2.22 4.41
N PHE A 18 -17.60 -2.24 4.11
CA PHE A 18 -16.79 -1.03 4.02
C PHE A 18 -17.27 -0.11 2.89
N VAL A 19 -17.56 -0.66 1.71
CA VAL A 19 -18.13 0.10 0.59
C VAL A 19 -19.47 0.73 0.98
N GLU A 20 -20.36 -0.02 1.65
CA GLU A 20 -21.67 0.53 2.08
C GLU A 20 -21.51 1.62 3.14
N LEU A 21 -20.52 1.51 4.05
CA LEU A 21 -20.17 2.59 4.98
C LEU A 21 -19.81 3.87 4.22
N LEU A 22 -18.90 3.76 3.25
CA LEU A 22 -18.44 4.92 2.44
C LEU A 22 -19.60 5.54 1.64
N LYS A 23 -20.47 4.73 1.04
CA LYS A 23 -21.67 5.19 0.35
C LYS A 23 -22.60 5.97 1.27
N SER A 24 -22.78 5.49 2.50
CA SER A 24 -23.68 6.15 3.47
C SER A 24 -23.13 7.48 3.99
N LYS A 25 -21.79 7.62 4.05
CA LYS A 25 -21.13 8.84 4.57
C LYS A 25 -20.86 9.89 3.50
N LEU A 26 -20.57 9.49 2.30
CA LEU A 26 -20.18 10.37 1.20
C LEU A 26 -21.33 10.65 0.22
N GLU A 27 -22.36 9.81 0.21
CA GLU A 27 -23.57 9.94 -0.62
C GLU A 27 -23.23 10.26 -2.08
N SER A 28 -23.78 11.38 -2.60
CA SER A 28 -23.56 11.82 -3.99
C SER A 28 -22.14 12.33 -4.26
N ASN A 29 -21.33 12.61 -3.21
CA ASN A 29 -19.94 13.01 -3.38
C ASN A 29 -19.00 11.82 -3.64
N LEU A 30 -19.45 10.57 -3.48
CA LEU A 30 -18.65 9.38 -3.74
C LEU A 30 -18.62 9.06 -5.24
N THR A 31 -17.46 9.23 -5.88
CA THR A 31 -17.21 8.83 -7.28
C THR A 31 -16.94 7.34 -7.41
N GLY A 32 -16.15 6.78 -6.49
CA GLY A 32 -15.82 5.35 -6.51
C GLY A 32 -14.90 4.90 -5.37
N VAL A 33 -14.83 3.57 -5.22
CA VAL A 33 -13.98 2.87 -4.26
C VAL A 33 -13.17 1.82 -5.01
N TYR A 34 -11.84 1.87 -4.87
CA TYR A 34 -10.90 1.06 -5.64
C TYR A 34 -9.97 0.29 -4.70
N LEU A 35 -10.00 -1.03 -4.80
CA LEU A 35 -9.06 -1.91 -4.11
C LEU A 35 -7.75 -1.93 -4.88
N HIS A 36 -6.63 -1.84 -4.17
CA HIS A 36 -5.29 -2.01 -4.73
C HIS A 36 -4.39 -2.86 -3.81
N GLY A 37 -3.08 -2.71 -3.94
CA GLY A 37 -2.14 -3.40 -3.06
C GLY A 37 -2.15 -4.92 -3.21
N SER A 38 -1.70 -5.60 -2.16
CA SER A 38 -1.45 -7.03 -2.17
C SER A 38 -2.70 -7.87 -2.46
N LEU A 39 -3.87 -7.43 -1.98
CA LEU A 39 -5.12 -8.16 -2.15
C LEU A 39 -5.62 -8.10 -3.60
N ALA A 40 -5.56 -6.94 -4.24
CA ALA A 40 -5.90 -6.79 -5.66
C ALA A 40 -4.93 -7.55 -6.57
N MET A 41 -3.66 -7.65 -6.16
CA MET A 41 -2.60 -8.36 -6.89
C MET A 41 -2.54 -9.87 -6.62
N GLU A 42 -3.53 -10.44 -5.92
CA GLU A 42 -3.56 -11.85 -5.53
C GLU A 42 -2.30 -12.33 -4.79
N SER A 43 -1.75 -11.43 -3.96
CA SER A 43 -0.51 -11.64 -3.19
C SER A 43 -0.71 -11.32 -1.70
N TYR A 44 -1.92 -11.56 -1.22
CA TYR A 44 -2.36 -11.22 0.12
C TYR A 44 -2.02 -12.32 1.13
N PHE A 45 -1.33 -11.96 2.20
CA PHE A 45 -0.91 -12.83 3.30
C PHE A 45 -1.22 -12.20 4.66
N PRO A 46 -2.42 -12.42 5.22
CA PRO A 46 -2.66 -11.99 6.59
C PRO A 46 -1.75 -12.75 7.57
N PRO A 47 -1.30 -12.15 8.66
CA PRO A 47 -1.61 -10.79 9.17
C PRO A 47 -0.73 -9.67 8.59
N LYS A 48 0.19 -9.96 7.68
CA LYS A 48 1.25 -9.04 7.19
C LYS A 48 0.85 -8.22 5.97
N SER A 49 -0.35 -8.43 5.48
CA SER A 49 -0.92 -7.66 4.37
C SER A 49 -2.13 -6.89 4.84
N ASP A 50 -2.17 -5.62 4.47
CA ASP A 50 -3.32 -4.76 4.70
C ASP A 50 -4.32 -4.84 3.55
N MET A 51 -5.51 -4.29 3.74
CA MET A 51 -6.49 -4.06 2.69
C MET A 51 -6.39 -2.60 2.27
N ASP A 52 -5.89 -2.36 1.07
CA ASP A 52 -5.52 -1.03 0.56
C ASP A 52 -6.61 -0.49 -0.36
N PHE A 53 -7.10 0.73 -0.08
CA PHE A 53 -8.16 1.36 -0.86
C PHE A 53 -7.81 2.79 -1.27
N ILE A 54 -8.14 3.15 -2.52
CA ILE A 54 -8.29 4.54 -2.93
C ILE A 54 -9.78 4.84 -3.04
N ILE A 55 -10.21 5.90 -2.36
CA ILE A 55 -11.57 6.41 -2.37
C ILE A 55 -11.54 7.72 -3.12
N VAL A 56 -12.40 7.87 -4.14
CA VAL A 56 -12.45 9.07 -4.96
C VAL A 56 -13.77 9.79 -4.71
N THR A 57 -13.69 11.10 -4.44
CA THR A 57 -14.84 12.00 -4.27
C THR A 57 -14.93 12.98 -5.45
N GLU A 58 -16.13 13.44 -5.79
CA GLU A 58 -16.33 14.46 -6.85
C GLU A 58 -15.64 15.77 -6.49
N THR A 59 -15.72 16.17 -5.22
CA THR A 59 -15.15 17.42 -4.70
C THR A 59 -14.46 17.17 -3.37
N GLY A 60 -13.69 18.15 -2.88
CA GLY A 60 -13.07 18.11 -1.57
C GLY A 60 -14.07 17.86 -0.43
N LEU A 61 -13.57 17.40 0.69
CA LEU A 61 -14.38 17.15 1.89
C LEU A 61 -14.43 18.38 2.80
N ASP A 62 -15.62 18.69 3.30
CA ASP A 62 -15.74 19.58 4.45
C ASP A 62 -14.98 18.96 5.65
N PRO A 63 -14.26 19.79 6.46
CA PRO A 63 -13.47 19.28 7.59
C PRO A 63 -14.28 18.42 8.59
N GLU A 64 -15.54 18.76 8.83
CA GLU A 64 -16.41 18.00 9.72
C GLU A 64 -16.78 16.63 9.10
N ILE A 65 -17.08 16.61 7.80
CA ILE A 65 -17.33 15.36 7.06
C ILE A 65 -16.09 14.49 7.06
N ALA A 66 -14.92 15.05 6.80
CA ALA A 66 -13.65 14.32 6.82
C ALA A 66 -13.37 13.70 8.20
N ARG A 67 -13.63 14.45 9.28
CA ARG A 67 -13.49 13.99 10.65
C ARG A 67 -14.43 12.82 10.97
N GLU A 68 -15.73 12.98 10.69
CA GLU A 68 -16.73 11.94 10.91
C GLU A 68 -16.46 10.68 10.08
N LEU A 69 -16.03 10.86 8.83
CA LEU A 69 -15.68 9.75 7.95
C LEU A 69 -14.47 8.98 8.50
N ASN A 70 -13.40 9.70 8.88
CA ASN A 70 -12.19 9.07 9.41
C ASN A 70 -12.46 8.30 10.70
N TYR A 71 -13.23 8.90 11.62
CA TYR A 71 -13.69 8.22 12.83
C TYR A 71 -14.51 6.96 12.51
N SER A 72 -15.42 7.05 11.53
CA SER A 72 -16.23 5.90 11.11
C SER A 72 -15.38 4.80 10.48
N ILE A 73 -14.35 5.13 9.71
CA ILE A 73 -13.38 4.18 9.16
C ILE A 73 -12.60 3.50 10.28
N ALA A 74 -12.09 4.28 11.25
CA ALA A 74 -11.38 3.73 12.41
C ALA A 74 -12.25 2.72 13.19
N ARG A 75 -13.50 3.09 13.48
CA ARG A 75 -14.44 2.18 14.16
C ARG A 75 -14.77 0.95 13.30
N TYR A 76 -14.84 1.09 12.00
CA TYR A 76 -15.07 -0.04 11.10
C TYR A 76 -13.87 -0.99 11.06
N ALA A 77 -12.66 -0.45 11.06
CA ALA A 77 -11.43 -1.25 11.07
C ALA A 77 -11.36 -2.21 12.26
N GLU A 78 -11.88 -1.81 13.44
CA GLU A 78 -11.95 -2.67 14.64
C GLU A 78 -12.85 -3.90 14.45
N THR A 79 -13.77 -3.88 13.48
CA THR A 79 -14.71 -4.99 13.24
C THR A 79 -14.16 -6.04 12.27
N ARG A 80 -12.90 -5.91 11.84
CA ARG A 80 -12.31 -6.83 10.88
C ARG A 80 -12.26 -8.27 11.43
N PRO A 81 -12.77 -9.27 10.67
CA PRO A 81 -12.86 -10.64 11.15
C PRO A 81 -11.50 -11.38 11.15
N THR A 82 -10.52 -10.86 10.43
CA THR A 82 -9.15 -11.42 10.34
C THR A 82 -8.12 -10.43 10.86
N ILE A 83 -6.96 -10.94 11.27
CA ILE A 83 -5.83 -10.10 11.67
C ILE A 83 -5.30 -9.36 10.43
N GLY A 84 -4.96 -8.08 10.59
CA GLY A 84 -4.44 -7.18 9.59
C GLY A 84 -5.22 -5.87 9.58
N ASN A 85 -4.80 -4.90 8.80
CA ASN A 85 -5.31 -3.53 8.86
C ASN A 85 -6.08 -3.16 7.59
N ILE A 86 -6.78 -2.02 7.65
CA ILE A 86 -7.21 -1.26 6.47
C ILE A 86 -6.20 -0.12 6.30
N GLU A 87 -5.88 0.19 5.06
CA GLU A 87 -5.26 1.45 4.69
C GLU A 87 -6.05 2.09 3.58
N CYS A 88 -6.34 3.39 3.70
CA CYS A 88 -7.05 4.08 2.63
C CYS A 88 -6.72 5.57 2.57
N SER A 89 -6.71 6.09 1.35
CA SER A 89 -6.63 7.51 1.07
C SER A 89 -7.85 7.98 0.30
N VAL A 90 -8.40 9.13 0.71
CA VAL A 90 -9.48 9.82 0.00
C VAL A 90 -8.86 10.95 -0.81
N ILE A 91 -9.10 10.95 -2.11
CA ILE A 91 -8.65 11.99 -3.05
C ILE A 91 -9.82 12.50 -3.88
N THR A 92 -9.70 13.71 -4.42
CA THR A 92 -10.71 14.24 -5.33
C THR A 92 -10.59 13.63 -6.73
N LEU A 93 -11.67 13.68 -7.51
CA LEU A 93 -11.68 13.29 -8.92
C LEU A 93 -10.68 14.12 -9.74
N GLU A 94 -10.51 15.40 -9.40
CA GLU A 94 -9.50 16.25 -10.03
C GLU A 94 -8.09 15.71 -9.77
N THR A 95 -7.75 15.42 -8.51
CA THR A 95 -6.47 14.83 -8.14
C THR A 95 -6.24 13.48 -8.83
N ALA A 96 -7.25 12.60 -8.83
CA ALA A 96 -7.16 11.31 -9.48
C ALA A 96 -6.89 11.41 -11.00
N ARG A 97 -7.49 12.42 -11.66
CA ARG A 97 -7.33 12.64 -13.11
C ARG A 97 -6.03 13.33 -13.49
N THR A 98 -5.61 14.31 -12.73
CA THR A 98 -4.46 15.16 -13.08
C THR A 98 -3.14 14.59 -12.62
N VAL A 99 -3.14 13.75 -11.60
CA VAL A 99 -1.95 13.12 -10.98
C VAL A 99 -0.81 14.14 -10.80
N PRO A 100 -1.03 15.17 -9.98
CA PRO A 100 -0.02 16.22 -9.78
C PRO A 100 1.21 15.68 -9.05
N ASN A 101 2.38 16.34 -9.20
CA ASN A 101 3.62 15.92 -8.53
C ASN A 101 3.50 15.90 -7.00
N GLU A 102 2.82 16.89 -6.42
CA GLU A 102 2.44 16.88 -5.03
C GLU A 102 0.99 16.39 -4.94
N MET A 103 0.81 15.11 -4.61
CA MET A 103 -0.49 14.46 -4.54
C MET A 103 -1.27 14.88 -3.30
N PRO A 104 -2.26 15.80 -3.41
CA PRO A 104 -3.09 16.16 -2.28
C PRO A 104 -4.07 15.03 -1.94
N TYR A 105 -4.36 14.89 -0.65
CA TYR A 105 -5.41 14.01 -0.17
C TYR A 105 -6.32 14.73 0.83
N GLU A 106 -7.58 14.31 0.88
CA GLU A 106 -8.60 14.85 1.78
C GLU A 106 -8.52 14.21 3.17
N LEU A 107 -8.23 12.90 3.17
CA LEU A 107 -8.17 12.06 4.35
C LEU A 107 -7.25 10.87 4.07
N HIS A 108 -6.48 10.47 5.09
CA HIS A 108 -5.75 9.22 5.10
C HIS A 108 -6.04 8.47 6.40
N TYR A 109 -6.28 7.15 6.29
CA TYR A 109 -6.40 6.23 7.40
C TYR A 109 -5.37 5.11 7.25
N SER A 110 -4.61 4.87 8.31
CA SER A 110 -3.80 3.67 8.53
C SER A 110 -3.77 3.36 10.03
N ASP A 111 -3.33 2.17 10.38
CA ASP A 111 -3.23 1.72 11.78
C ASP A 111 -2.37 2.64 12.66
N MET A 112 -1.32 3.22 12.07
CA MET A 112 -0.45 4.20 12.74
C MET A 112 -1.23 5.39 13.32
N TRP A 113 -2.30 5.82 12.66
CA TRP A 113 -3.12 6.97 13.05
C TRP A 113 -4.37 6.59 13.84
N HIS A 114 -4.66 5.28 13.96
CA HIS A 114 -5.91 4.77 14.52
C HIS A 114 -6.27 5.42 15.86
N GLN A 115 -5.38 5.36 16.86
CA GLN A 115 -5.66 5.90 18.19
C GLN A 115 -5.84 7.43 18.16
N LYS A 116 -5.00 8.15 17.39
CA LYS A 116 -5.13 9.61 17.25
C LYS A 116 -6.45 10.03 16.62
N ILE A 117 -6.98 9.22 15.71
CA ILE A 117 -8.28 9.46 15.07
C ILE A 117 -9.40 9.26 16.10
N LEU A 118 -9.35 8.19 16.90
CA LEU A 118 -10.34 7.93 17.94
C LEU A 118 -10.32 8.98 19.05
N ASP A 119 -9.14 9.52 19.38
CA ASP A 119 -8.94 10.56 20.40
C ASP A 119 -9.19 11.98 19.86
N ASP A 120 -9.59 12.11 18.59
CA ASP A 120 -9.86 13.38 17.91
C ASP A 120 -8.65 14.33 17.85
N GLU A 121 -7.45 13.78 17.71
CA GLU A 121 -6.19 14.53 17.65
C GLU A 121 -5.75 14.88 16.23
N MET A 122 -6.53 14.46 15.21
CA MET A 122 -6.20 14.72 13.80
C MET A 122 -6.65 16.10 13.37
N GLN A 123 -5.88 16.72 12.48
CA GLN A 123 -6.26 18.00 11.84
C GLN A 123 -6.89 17.73 10.48
N TYR A 124 -8.05 18.34 10.25
CA TYR A 124 -8.80 18.28 8.99
C TYR A 124 -8.90 19.69 8.35
N GLY A 125 -9.18 19.76 7.05
CA GLY A 125 -9.30 21.01 6.31
C GLY A 125 -7.96 21.71 6.01
N VAL A 126 -6.84 21.06 6.31
CA VAL A 126 -5.50 21.53 5.94
C VAL A 126 -5.02 20.71 4.74
N ARG A 127 -4.53 21.37 3.69
CA ARG A 127 -3.94 20.68 2.54
C ARG A 127 -2.75 19.84 3.00
N LYS A 128 -2.85 18.56 2.75
CA LYS A 128 -1.78 17.58 2.98
C LYS A 128 -1.44 16.90 1.66
N THR A 129 -0.21 16.47 1.50
CA THR A 129 0.26 15.73 0.33
C THR A 129 0.93 14.44 0.77
N ASP A 130 0.93 13.45 -0.13
CA ASP A 130 1.51 12.15 0.11
C ASP A 130 2.36 11.75 -1.10
N SER A 131 3.66 11.56 -0.89
CA SER A 131 4.62 11.19 -1.93
C SER A 131 4.43 9.77 -2.46
N ASP A 132 3.73 8.89 -1.72
CA ASP A 132 3.52 7.50 -2.10
C ASP A 132 2.29 7.31 -3.01
N LEU A 133 1.37 8.27 -3.02
CA LEU A 133 0.15 8.18 -3.83
C LEU A 133 0.40 7.90 -5.31
N PRO A 134 1.43 8.46 -6.00
CA PRO A 134 1.71 8.09 -7.38
C PRO A 134 1.95 6.58 -7.56
N ALA A 135 2.65 5.92 -6.62
CA ALA A 135 2.85 4.48 -6.66
C ALA A 135 1.54 3.72 -6.41
N HIS A 136 0.70 4.19 -5.49
CA HIS A 136 -0.63 3.63 -5.24
C HIS A 136 -1.53 3.76 -6.48
N LEU A 137 -1.56 4.92 -7.14
CA LEU A 137 -2.35 5.12 -8.36
C LEU A 137 -1.83 4.27 -9.52
N MET A 138 -0.52 4.10 -9.67
CA MET A 138 0.05 3.16 -10.64
C MET A 138 -0.44 1.74 -10.36
N CYS A 139 -0.47 1.31 -9.10
CA CYS A 139 -1.02 0.02 -8.70
C CYS A 139 -2.52 -0.10 -9.06
N VAL A 140 -3.33 0.92 -8.75
CA VAL A 140 -4.75 0.95 -9.13
C VAL A 140 -4.93 0.80 -10.64
N LYS A 141 -4.20 1.59 -11.43
CA LYS A 141 -4.31 1.56 -12.90
C LYS A 141 -3.91 0.22 -13.51
N ARG A 142 -2.90 -0.44 -12.98
CA ARG A 142 -2.36 -1.69 -13.52
C ARG A 142 -3.02 -2.95 -12.97
N ARG A 143 -3.39 -2.95 -11.71
CA ARG A 143 -3.77 -4.16 -10.97
C ARG A 143 -5.01 -3.96 -10.06
N GLY A 144 -5.58 -2.75 -10.02
CA GLY A 144 -6.69 -2.42 -9.12
C GLY A 144 -8.01 -3.08 -9.52
N VAL A 145 -8.93 -3.09 -8.56
CA VAL A 145 -10.30 -3.60 -8.73
C VAL A 145 -11.29 -2.48 -8.39
N CYS A 146 -12.15 -2.12 -9.33
CA CYS A 146 -13.27 -1.23 -9.05
C CYS A 146 -14.30 -1.98 -8.19
N LEU A 147 -14.46 -1.57 -6.93
CA LEU A 147 -15.44 -2.16 -6.02
C LEU A 147 -16.81 -1.47 -6.12
N TYR A 148 -16.79 -0.17 -6.42
CA TYR A 148 -17.99 0.66 -6.56
C TYR A 148 -17.69 1.90 -7.41
N GLY A 149 -18.68 2.36 -8.17
CA GLY A 149 -18.67 3.63 -8.88
C GLY A 149 -18.18 3.53 -10.32
N ARG A 150 -17.42 4.54 -10.79
CA ARG A 150 -16.93 4.61 -12.17
C ARG A 150 -15.75 3.67 -12.38
N GLU A 151 -15.61 3.12 -13.57
CA GLU A 151 -14.48 2.28 -13.97
C GLU A 151 -13.15 3.03 -13.85
N ILE A 152 -12.06 2.30 -13.54
CA ILE A 152 -10.73 2.84 -13.29
C ILE A 152 -10.27 3.79 -14.40
N ASP A 153 -10.42 3.38 -15.67
CA ASP A 153 -9.98 4.17 -16.82
C ASP A 153 -10.77 5.49 -17.02
N ASN A 154 -11.96 5.61 -16.42
CA ASN A 154 -12.78 6.81 -16.46
C ASN A 154 -12.49 7.80 -15.30
N VAL A 155 -11.67 7.38 -14.33
CA VAL A 155 -11.39 8.13 -13.10
C VAL A 155 -9.92 8.54 -13.00
N PHE A 156 -9.01 7.60 -13.24
CA PHE A 156 -7.58 7.82 -13.01
C PHE A 156 -6.86 8.22 -14.30
N GLY A 157 -6.17 9.36 -14.24
CA GLY A 157 -5.22 9.79 -15.26
C GLY A 157 -3.97 8.90 -15.31
N ASP A 158 -3.10 9.19 -16.26
CA ASP A 158 -1.83 8.47 -16.38
C ASP A 158 -0.84 8.96 -15.34
N VAL A 159 -0.25 8.02 -14.62
CA VAL A 159 0.86 8.29 -13.72
C VAL A 159 2.13 8.36 -14.56
N SER A 160 2.83 9.51 -14.54
CA SER A 160 4.10 9.61 -15.25
C SER A 160 5.15 8.66 -14.67
N TRP A 161 6.02 8.14 -15.53
CA TRP A 161 7.12 7.28 -15.10
C TRP A 161 8.00 7.96 -14.05
N ASP A 162 8.27 9.26 -14.23
CA ASP A 162 9.09 10.03 -13.31
C ASP A 162 8.46 10.17 -11.93
N ASN A 163 7.14 10.45 -11.84
CA ASN A 163 6.43 10.54 -10.56
C ASN A 163 6.38 9.17 -9.86
N PHE A 164 6.11 8.12 -10.61
CA PHE A 164 6.13 6.75 -10.07
C PHE A 164 7.51 6.38 -9.53
N LYS A 165 8.56 6.65 -10.30
CA LYS A 165 9.94 6.37 -9.91
C LYS A 165 10.34 7.16 -8.66
N LEU A 166 9.96 8.44 -8.57
CA LEU A 166 10.23 9.26 -7.39
C LEU A 166 9.58 8.68 -6.14
N ALA A 167 8.29 8.32 -6.21
CA ALA A 167 7.59 7.69 -5.08
C ALA A 167 8.27 6.39 -4.63
N VAL A 168 8.63 5.53 -5.58
CA VAL A 168 9.34 4.27 -5.29
C VAL A 168 10.71 4.49 -4.68
N LEU A 169 11.44 5.53 -5.10
CA LEU A 169 12.74 5.87 -4.55
C LEU A 169 12.65 6.52 -3.16
N ASP A 170 11.60 7.26 -2.87
CA ASP A 170 11.37 7.80 -1.53
C ASP A 170 11.17 6.66 -0.51
N ASP A 171 10.33 5.67 -0.82
CA ASP A 171 10.15 4.47 0.01
C ASP A 171 11.49 3.70 0.15
N PHE A 172 12.24 3.54 -0.95
CA PHE A 172 13.55 2.91 -0.91
C PHE A 172 14.53 3.63 0.01
N ASN A 173 14.64 4.96 -0.06
CA ASN A 173 15.53 5.75 0.77
C ASN A 173 15.22 5.58 2.26
N TRP A 174 13.93 5.51 2.61
CA TRP A 174 13.52 5.22 3.97
C TRP A 174 13.89 3.78 4.40
N ILE A 175 13.66 2.79 3.54
CA ILE A 175 13.93 1.37 3.82
C ILE A 175 15.42 1.11 4.08
N VAL A 176 16.32 1.75 3.34
CA VAL A 176 17.76 1.45 3.42
C VAL A 176 18.45 2.03 4.65
N GLU A 177 17.77 2.86 5.43
CA GLU A 177 18.28 3.29 6.74
C GLU A 177 18.42 2.09 7.68
N ASP A 178 19.54 2.04 8.43
CA ASP A 178 19.89 0.91 9.30
C ASP A 178 18.76 0.54 10.28
N GLU A 179 18.11 1.55 10.86
CA GLU A 179 17.03 1.34 11.83
C GLU A 179 15.81 0.73 11.18
N ASN A 180 15.47 1.15 9.97
CA ASN A 180 14.28 0.72 9.27
C ASN A 180 14.41 -0.70 8.72
N ILE A 181 15.51 -1.02 8.02
CA ILE A 181 15.70 -2.38 7.50
C ILE A 181 15.91 -3.40 8.62
N CYS A 182 16.54 -3.01 9.72
CA CYS A 182 16.70 -3.89 10.89
C CYS A 182 15.42 -4.00 11.72
N GLY A 183 14.59 -2.97 11.74
CA GLY A 183 13.31 -2.94 12.44
C GLY A 183 12.22 -3.76 11.75
N SER A 184 12.21 -3.78 10.42
CA SER A 184 11.24 -4.53 9.59
C SER A 184 11.92 -5.30 8.46
N PRO A 185 12.73 -6.34 8.77
CA PRO A 185 13.62 -6.96 7.79
C PRO A 185 12.91 -7.59 6.59
N TYR A 186 11.83 -8.34 6.80
CA TYR A 186 11.10 -8.94 5.68
C TYR A 186 10.49 -7.87 4.76
N TYR A 187 9.95 -6.80 5.33
CA TYR A 187 9.39 -5.67 4.59
C TYR A 187 10.47 -5.01 3.73
N GLY A 188 11.61 -4.66 4.34
CA GLY A 188 12.73 -4.02 3.66
C GLY A 188 13.28 -4.87 2.52
N VAL A 189 13.59 -6.15 2.76
CA VAL A 189 14.14 -7.05 1.74
C VAL A 189 13.19 -7.21 0.55
N LEU A 190 11.89 -7.39 0.79
CA LEU A 190 10.90 -7.60 -0.27
C LEU A 190 10.67 -6.34 -1.11
N ASN A 191 10.65 -5.16 -0.47
CA ASN A 191 10.53 -3.89 -1.19
C ASN A 191 11.81 -3.57 -1.98
N ILE A 192 13.00 -3.82 -1.44
CA ILE A 192 14.26 -3.71 -2.19
C ILE A 192 14.20 -4.56 -3.47
N CYS A 193 13.72 -5.80 -3.42
CA CYS A 193 13.54 -6.62 -4.62
C CYS A 193 12.63 -5.95 -5.66
N ARG A 194 11.53 -5.33 -5.24
CA ARG A 194 10.61 -4.60 -6.13
C ARG A 194 11.30 -3.40 -6.79
N VAL A 195 12.02 -2.61 -6.00
CA VAL A 195 12.73 -1.42 -6.50
C VAL A 195 13.81 -1.83 -7.50
N LEU A 196 14.62 -2.83 -7.17
CA LEU A 196 15.64 -3.36 -8.08
C LEU A 196 15.02 -3.87 -9.39
N GLN A 197 13.87 -4.53 -9.35
CA GLN A 197 13.15 -4.96 -10.54
C GLN A 197 12.74 -3.76 -11.40
N ILE A 198 12.10 -2.75 -10.81
CA ILE A 198 11.63 -1.56 -11.51
C ILE A 198 12.80 -0.86 -12.20
N ILE A 199 13.92 -0.67 -11.50
CA ILE A 199 15.10 0.02 -12.05
C ILE A 199 15.79 -0.82 -13.14
N THR A 200 15.93 -2.13 -12.91
CA THR A 200 16.63 -3.02 -13.86
C THR A 200 15.86 -3.21 -15.15
N GLU A 201 14.54 -3.40 -15.06
CA GLU A 201 13.69 -3.65 -16.22
C GLU A 201 13.22 -2.34 -16.87
N ASN A 202 13.35 -1.21 -16.17
CA ASN A 202 12.91 0.11 -16.61
C ASN A 202 11.51 0.10 -17.21
N ASN A 203 10.60 -0.57 -16.52
CA ASN A 203 9.22 -0.74 -16.97
C ASN A 203 8.22 -0.41 -15.85
N GLU A 204 7.01 -0.10 -16.26
CA GLU A 204 5.88 0.24 -15.39
C GLU A 204 5.19 -1.01 -14.80
N LYS A 205 5.83 -2.17 -14.83
CA LYS A 205 5.25 -3.38 -14.25
C LYS A 205 5.29 -3.27 -12.72
N TYR A 206 4.12 -3.08 -12.15
CA TYR A 206 3.98 -3.01 -10.70
C TYR A 206 3.92 -4.44 -10.12
N LEU A 207 4.95 -4.84 -9.39
CA LEU A 207 5.02 -6.13 -8.70
C LEU A 207 4.57 -5.99 -7.24
N SER A 208 3.91 -7.03 -6.74
CA SER A 208 3.70 -7.20 -5.30
C SER A 208 5.01 -7.55 -4.59
N LYS A 209 5.04 -7.43 -3.26
CA LYS A 209 6.17 -7.89 -2.43
C LYS A 209 6.52 -9.37 -2.71
N TYR A 210 5.50 -10.20 -2.88
CA TYR A 210 5.65 -11.62 -3.21
C TYR A 210 6.30 -11.83 -4.60
N GLU A 211 5.76 -11.18 -5.62
CA GLU A 211 6.29 -11.27 -7.00
C GLU A 211 7.70 -10.68 -7.10
N GLY A 212 7.97 -9.57 -6.40
CA GLY A 212 9.29 -8.95 -6.30
C GLY A 212 10.34 -9.89 -5.68
N ALA A 213 9.97 -10.62 -4.63
CA ALA A 213 10.84 -11.64 -4.05
C ALA A 213 11.17 -12.77 -5.03
N LEU A 214 10.17 -13.28 -5.74
CA LEU A 214 10.39 -14.33 -6.76
C LEU A 214 11.29 -13.81 -7.90
N TRP A 215 11.10 -12.58 -8.34
CA TRP A 215 11.99 -11.95 -9.30
C TRP A 215 13.41 -11.83 -8.73
N GLY A 216 13.56 -11.36 -7.47
CA GLY A 216 14.87 -11.25 -6.82
C GLY A 216 15.62 -12.58 -6.73
N ILE A 217 14.95 -13.65 -6.33
CA ILE A 217 15.54 -15.00 -6.28
C ILE A 217 16.03 -15.46 -7.67
N ALA A 218 15.31 -15.10 -8.73
CA ALA A 218 15.63 -15.54 -10.08
C ALA A 218 16.71 -14.69 -10.78
N ASN A 219 16.88 -13.41 -10.40
CA ASN A 219 17.67 -12.45 -11.18
C ASN A 219 18.84 -11.81 -10.40
N LEU A 220 18.81 -11.83 -9.06
CA LEU A 220 19.89 -11.24 -8.25
C LEU A 220 20.99 -12.28 -7.94
N PRO A 221 22.20 -11.85 -7.52
CA PRO A 221 23.28 -12.75 -7.15
C PRO A 221 22.88 -13.77 -6.11
N CYS A 222 23.31 -15.00 -6.29
CA CYS A 222 22.89 -16.17 -5.47
C CYS A 222 23.25 -16.03 -3.99
N GLU A 223 24.24 -15.21 -3.62
CA GLU A 223 24.58 -14.90 -2.23
C GLU A 223 23.45 -14.20 -1.48
N HIS A 224 22.55 -13.49 -2.17
CA HIS A 224 21.38 -12.81 -1.57
C HIS A 224 20.14 -13.72 -1.53
N THR A 225 20.13 -14.83 -2.24
CA THR A 225 18.98 -15.76 -2.27
C THR A 225 18.52 -16.19 -0.86
N PRO A 226 19.40 -16.55 0.09
CA PRO A 226 18.94 -16.99 1.41
C PRO A 226 18.17 -15.92 2.20
N ILE A 227 18.59 -14.64 2.14
CA ILE A 227 17.90 -13.58 2.86
C ILE A 227 16.56 -13.23 2.21
N ILE A 228 16.47 -13.27 0.87
CA ILE A 228 15.22 -13.04 0.13
C ILE A 228 14.23 -14.18 0.40
N GLN A 229 14.68 -15.45 0.37
CA GLN A 229 13.83 -16.60 0.69
C GLN A 229 13.29 -16.51 2.12
N LYS A 230 14.14 -16.18 3.08
CA LYS A 230 13.72 -16.01 4.46
C LYS A 230 12.67 -14.89 4.60
N ALA A 231 12.88 -13.75 3.95
CA ALA A 231 11.91 -12.67 3.97
C ALA A 231 10.56 -13.09 3.37
N LEU A 232 10.59 -13.84 2.27
CA LEU A 232 9.40 -14.38 1.63
C LEU A 232 8.67 -15.41 2.51
N GLU A 233 9.41 -16.29 3.18
CA GLU A 233 8.85 -17.28 4.11
C GLU A 233 8.16 -16.59 5.30
N VAL A 234 8.81 -15.57 5.88
CA VAL A 234 8.23 -14.76 6.96
C VAL A 234 6.96 -14.06 6.47
N TYR A 235 7.00 -13.41 5.32
CA TYR A 235 5.84 -12.72 4.75
C TYR A 235 4.66 -13.65 4.48
N ALA A 236 4.93 -14.83 3.93
CA ALA A 236 3.91 -15.83 3.59
C ALA A 236 3.45 -16.70 4.78
N SER A 237 4.03 -16.52 5.97
CA SER A 237 3.59 -17.26 7.15
C SER A 237 2.36 -16.63 7.79
N ALA A 238 1.54 -17.43 8.49
CA ALA A 238 0.43 -16.94 9.31
C ALA A 238 0.89 -16.44 10.69
N GLU A 239 2.16 -16.72 11.07
CA GLU A 239 2.70 -16.35 12.36
C GLU A 239 3.13 -14.88 12.38
N PRO A 240 3.07 -14.19 13.54
CA PRO A 240 3.65 -12.86 13.70
C PRO A 240 5.13 -12.82 13.28
N ALA A 241 5.59 -11.66 12.83
CA ALA A 241 7.00 -11.49 12.45
C ALA A 241 7.94 -11.21 13.65
N ASP A 242 7.36 -11.02 14.84
CA ASP A 242 8.09 -10.70 16.06
C ASP A 242 8.95 -11.88 16.54
N GLY A 243 10.12 -11.56 17.08
CA GLY A 243 11.04 -12.57 17.63
C GLY A 243 11.81 -13.41 16.60
N ILE A 244 11.65 -13.14 15.30
CA ILE A 244 12.42 -13.81 14.26
C ILE A 244 13.86 -13.27 14.28
N ILE A 245 14.83 -14.17 14.45
CA ILE A 245 16.25 -13.82 14.44
C ILE A 245 16.72 -13.65 13.00
N TRP A 246 17.25 -12.49 12.67
CA TRP A 246 17.80 -12.17 11.36
C TRP A 246 19.33 -12.11 11.40
N ASP A 247 19.97 -12.55 10.32
CA ASP A 247 21.39 -12.30 10.10
C ASP A 247 21.56 -10.83 9.67
N LYS A 248 21.97 -10.00 10.63
CA LYS A 248 22.17 -8.56 10.39
C LYS A 248 23.23 -8.30 9.33
N SER A 249 24.28 -9.12 9.25
CA SER A 249 25.34 -8.97 8.25
C SER A 249 24.81 -9.21 6.84
N ALA A 250 23.99 -10.27 6.66
CA ALA A 250 23.36 -10.56 5.38
C ALA A 250 22.33 -9.49 4.98
N LEU A 251 21.56 -8.95 5.95
CA LEU A 251 20.62 -7.85 5.69
C LEU A 251 21.34 -6.59 5.19
N LEU A 252 22.39 -6.16 5.90
CA LEU A 252 23.16 -4.97 5.53
C LEU A 252 23.90 -5.18 4.21
N ALA A 253 24.48 -6.36 3.96
CA ALA A 253 25.11 -6.67 2.69
C ALA A 253 24.12 -6.61 1.51
N PHE A 254 22.88 -7.08 1.70
CA PHE A 254 21.85 -6.97 0.66
C PHE A 254 21.40 -5.52 0.43
N ARG A 255 21.25 -4.75 1.49
CA ARG A 255 20.98 -3.31 1.39
C ARG A 255 22.08 -2.57 0.63
N ASP A 256 23.33 -2.77 1.00
CA ASP A 256 24.50 -2.12 0.39
C ASP A 256 24.59 -2.48 -1.10
N TYR A 257 24.36 -3.75 -1.42
CA TYR A 257 24.22 -4.22 -2.81
C TYR A 257 23.16 -3.44 -3.59
N ALA A 258 22.01 -3.15 -2.97
CA ALA A 258 20.93 -2.42 -3.62
C ALA A 258 21.27 -0.93 -3.81
N ILE A 259 21.86 -0.28 -2.79
CA ILE A 259 22.30 1.13 -2.84
C ILE A 259 23.28 1.37 -4.02
N GLU A 260 24.20 0.44 -4.27
CA GLU A 260 25.18 0.56 -5.36
C GLU A 260 24.55 0.51 -6.76
N ARG A 261 23.28 0.14 -6.91
CA ARG A 261 22.58 -0.12 -8.20
C ARG A 261 21.45 0.83 -8.50
N ILE A 262 21.11 1.66 -7.57
CA ILE A 262 20.07 2.70 -7.67
C ILE A 262 20.71 4.08 -7.74
#